data_769e6b8b17fbd5640f9eb40c4d633668
#
_entry.id   769e6b8b17fbd5640f9eb40c4d633668
#
_cell.length_a   1.000
_cell.length_b   1.000
_cell.length_c   1.000
_cell.angle_alpha   90.00
_cell.angle_beta   90.00
_cell.angle_gamma   90.00
#
_symmetry.space_group_name_H-M   'P 1'
#
loop_
_entity.id
_entity.type
_entity.pdbx_description
1 polymer ?
#
loop_
_entity_poly.entity_id
_entity_poly.type
_entity_poly.pdbx_seq_one_letter_code
_entity_poly.pdbx_strand_id
1 'polypeptide(L)'
;MCMVSVIVPVYQVEAYLPRCLDSILAQTYDDFELILVNDGTKDNSAAVMEAYAQRDPRIRLIHKENGGLSSARNAGLDIARGRYIAFVDSDDYIEPTLLADTVHAAESTGADQVLFNYCLEDEAGVHEPYLHFDDEVIDLDDMGLDRYFYRYWMPYKHGQEAWSKLYRRGIIEQYGLRYAPNAEIFAEDTLFSAMYLLHTHRIAALSKAYVHYVQRGDSLMAMKKPRLARRLMTLSVRLCEYAKAVGREKEIRSVLPVLCYDKLICKGIRFDPSLDDVYAAMRDMAGNATMQQLLRQLMGVMPLVQYTLHTGKGIRTQVRARLFAWRWLHGDVRGAAALVDGREDRA
;
A
#
# COMPACT_ATOMS: atom_id res chain seq x y z
N MET A 1 21.11 -17.06 -10.37
CA MET A 1 20.25 -15.87 -10.13
C MET A 1 19.25 -16.35 -9.08
N CYS A 2 19.15 -15.71 -7.91
CA CYS A 2 18.27 -16.20 -6.86
C CYS A 2 16.79 -16.03 -7.24
N MET A 3 15.91 -16.81 -6.59
CA MET A 3 14.47 -16.77 -6.89
C MET A 3 13.77 -15.59 -6.20
N VAL A 4 14.12 -15.30 -4.95
CA VAL A 4 13.46 -14.22 -4.18
C VAL A 4 14.49 -13.25 -3.63
N SER A 5 14.26 -11.94 -3.76
CA SER A 5 14.91 -10.91 -2.95
C SER A 5 13.96 -10.48 -1.84
N VAL A 6 14.32 -10.76 -0.59
CA VAL A 6 13.62 -10.28 0.59
C VAL A 6 14.24 -8.94 1.00
N ILE A 7 13.46 -7.86 1.02
CA ILE A 7 13.92 -6.51 1.33
C ILE A 7 13.38 -6.11 2.70
N VAL A 8 14.27 -5.78 3.62
CA VAL A 8 13.95 -5.37 4.99
C VAL A 8 14.50 -3.97 5.25
N PRO A 9 13.64 -2.94 5.30
CA PRO A 9 14.03 -1.60 5.74
C PRO A 9 14.23 -1.58 7.25
N VAL A 10 15.34 -1.00 7.72
CA VAL A 10 15.72 -1.03 9.15
C VAL A 10 15.93 0.40 9.66
N TYR A 11 15.15 0.81 10.67
CA TYR A 11 15.30 2.08 11.37
C TYR A 11 14.73 2.01 12.78
N GLN A 12 15.60 2.10 13.81
CA GLN A 12 15.24 2.12 15.25
C GLN A 12 14.34 0.94 15.69
N VAL A 13 14.82 -0.29 15.46
CA VAL A 13 14.09 -1.54 15.73
C VAL A 13 14.97 -2.59 16.40
N GLU A 14 15.99 -2.19 17.16
CA GLU A 14 16.97 -3.12 17.77
C GLU A 14 16.35 -4.25 18.58
N ALA A 15 15.21 -4.00 19.22
CA ALA A 15 14.50 -4.99 20.06
C ALA A 15 13.74 -6.05 19.24
N TYR A 16 13.32 -5.72 18.02
CA TYR A 16 12.48 -6.56 17.16
C TYR A 16 13.27 -7.25 16.05
N LEU A 17 14.32 -6.58 15.57
CA LEU A 17 15.10 -7.00 14.41
C LEU A 17 15.63 -8.45 14.50
N PRO A 18 16.15 -8.94 15.65
CA PRO A 18 16.60 -10.34 15.73
C PRO A 18 15.48 -11.34 15.40
N ARG A 19 14.28 -11.19 15.95
CA ARG A 19 13.13 -12.06 15.68
C ARG A 19 12.75 -12.05 14.21
N CYS A 20 12.74 -10.86 13.59
CA CYS A 20 12.50 -10.70 12.16
C CYS A 20 13.51 -11.48 11.33
N LEU A 21 14.81 -11.26 11.57
CA LEU A 21 15.86 -11.89 10.80
C LEU A 21 15.89 -13.41 10.99
N ASP A 22 15.73 -13.91 12.22
CA ASP A 22 15.66 -15.34 12.51
C ASP A 22 14.51 -16.00 11.73
N SER A 23 13.33 -15.37 11.65
CA SER A 23 12.20 -15.90 10.91
C SER A 23 12.44 -15.97 9.39
N ILE A 24 13.18 -15.00 8.83
CA ILE A 24 13.54 -14.99 7.43
C ILE A 24 14.61 -16.05 7.13
N LEU A 25 15.61 -16.19 8.00
CA LEU A 25 16.68 -17.16 7.81
C LEU A 25 16.22 -18.61 8.04
N ALA A 26 15.13 -18.80 8.81
CA ALA A 26 14.49 -20.10 9.05
C ALA A 26 13.51 -20.53 7.94
N GLN A 27 13.41 -19.81 6.83
CA GLN A 27 12.54 -20.19 5.72
C GLN A 27 12.94 -21.56 5.15
N THR A 28 11.93 -22.38 4.85
CA THR A 28 12.12 -23.71 4.25
C THR A 28 12.52 -23.66 2.76
N TYR A 29 12.57 -22.48 2.18
CA TYR A 29 12.99 -22.21 0.81
C TYR A 29 14.33 -21.48 0.81
N ASP A 30 15.39 -22.11 0.28
CA ASP A 30 16.76 -21.62 0.42
C ASP A 30 17.23 -20.66 -0.69
N ASP A 31 16.56 -20.63 -1.85
CA ASP A 31 16.99 -19.82 -3.01
C ASP A 31 16.51 -18.38 -2.92
N PHE A 32 16.99 -17.65 -1.90
CA PHE A 32 16.73 -16.23 -1.71
C PHE A 32 17.98 -15.44 -1.31
N GLU A 33 17.95 -14.13 -1.55
CA GLU A 33 18.85 -13.16 -0.94
C GLU A 33 18.06 -12.31 0.05
N LEU A 34 18.72 -11.88 1.13
CA LEU A 34 18.16 -10.98 2.15
C LEU A 34 18.89 -9.63 2.08
N ILE A 35 18.17 -8.58 1.71
CA ILE A 35 18.69 -7.22 1.56
C ILE A 35 18.24 -6.41 2.76
N LEU A 36 19.16 -6.14 3.69
CA LEU A 36 18.93 -5.29 4.85
C LEU A 36 19.34 -3.86 4.54
N VAL A 37 18.41 -2.92 4.67
CA VAL A 37 18.65 -1.51 4.35
C VAL A 37 18.60 -0.69 5.64
N ASN A 38 19.77 -0.32 6.16
CA ASN A 38 19.88 0.62 7.27
C ASN A 38 19.60 2.05 6.77
N ASP A 39 18.47 2.60 7.15
CA ASP A 39 18.06 3.97 6.82
C ASP A 39 18.58 4.99 7.86
N GLY A 40 19.86 4.89 8.20
CA GLY A 40 20.52 5.83 9.12
C GLY A 40 20.05 5.69 10.57
N THR A 41 19.87 4.43 11.04
CA THR A 41 19.45 4.14 12.41
C THR A 41 20.43 4.71 13.45
N LYS A 42 19.93 5.08 14.64
CA LYS A 42 20.72 5.64 15.73
C LYS A 42 20.83 4.71 16.94
N ASP A 43 20.12 3.56 16.90
CA ASP A 43 20.18 2.51 17.89
C ASP A 43 21.15 1.40 17.46
N ASN A 44 21.17 0.26 18.17
CA ASN A 44 22.06 -0.85 17.85
C ASN A 44 21.60 -1.72 16.66
N SER A 45 20.53 -1.36 15.96
CA SER A 45 20.06 -2.15 14.79
C SER A 45 21.16 -2.37 13.75
N ALA A 46 22.03 -1.37 13.51
CA ALA A 46 23.16 -1.52 12.58
C ALA A 46 24.13 -2.64 13.01
N ALA A 47 24.49 -2.69 14.29
CA ALA A 47 25.36 -3.76 14.82
C ALA A 47 24.71 -5.14 14.73
N VAL A 48 23.38 -5.22 14.94
CA VAL A 48 22.64 -6.47 14.72
C VAL A 48 22.73 -6.92 13.27
N MET A 49 22.47 -6.03 12.31
CA MET A 49 22.58 -6.33 10.87
C MET A 49 23.96 -6.86 10.49
N GLU A 50 25.03 -6.22 10.95
CA GLU A 50 26.43 -6.64 10.73
C GLU A 50 26.71 -8.04 11.28
N ALA A 51 26.23 -8.32 12.50
CA ALA A 51 26.41 -9.62 13.14
C ALA A 51 25.70 -10.75 12.37
N TYR A 52 24.52 -10.49 11.83
CA TYR A 52 23.79 -11.46 11.00
C TYR A 52 24.47 -11.66 9.63
N ALA A 53 24.92 -10.60 8.97
CA ALA A 53 25.60 -10.67 7.70
C ALA A 53 26.93 -11.46 7.75
N GLN A 54 27.61 -11.44 8.90
CA GLN A 54 28.81 -12.28 9.11
C GLN A 54 28.49 -13.77 9.20
N ARG A 55 27.25 -14.15 9.53
CA ARG A 55 26.84 -15.55 9.75
C ARG A 55 26.20 -16.19 8.52
N ASP A 56 25.54 -15.37 7.66
CA ASP A 56 24.81 -15.90 6.51
C ASP A 56 25.18 -15.13 5.22
N PRO A 57 25.80 -15.81 4.23
CA PRO A 57 26.25 -15.16 2.97
C PRO A 57 25.10 -14.71 2.07
N ARG A 58 23.86 -15.10 2.34
CA ARG A 58 22.67 -14.61 1.60
C ARG A 58 22.34 -13.16 1.95
N ILE A 59 22.90 -12.61 3.05
CA ILE A 59 22.61 -11.27 3.53
C ILE A 59 23.49 -10.25 2.81
N ARG A 60 22.85 -9.21 2.32
CA ARG A 60 23.47 -8.02 1.72
C ARG A 60 23.05 -6.77 2.49
N LEU A 61 24.03 -5.95 2.87
CA LEU A 61 23.80 -4.73 3.65
C LEU A 61 23.85 -3.48 2.77
N ILE A 62 22.94 -2.56 3.02
CA ILE A 62 23.00 -1.19 2.53
C ILE A 62 22.95 -0.27 3.76
N HIS A 63 23.93 0.63 3.86
CA HIS A 63 23.90 1.72 4.84
C HIS A 63 23.71 3.04 4.09
N LYS A 64 22.73 3.82 4.47
CA LYS A 64 22.44 5.11 3.85
C LYS A 64 22.00 6.15 4.89
N GLU A 65 22.06 7.42 4.53
CA GLU A 65 21.44 8.47 5.32
C GLU A 65 19.92 8.29 5.38
N ASN A 66 19.32 8.71 6.50
CA ASN A 66 17.87 8.57 6.68
C ASN A 66 17.11 9.34 5.60
N GLY A 67 16.30 8.61 4.84
CA GLY A 67 15.44 9.12 3.79
C GLY A 67 13.99 8.65 3.90
N GLY A 68 13.69 7.89 4.98
CA GLY A 68 12.37 7.31 5.24
C GLY A 68 12.14 5.97 4.56
N LEU A 69 11.05 5.31 4.95
CA LEU A 69 10.68 3.96 4.56
C LEU A 69 10.68 3.73 3.03
N SER A 70 10.09 4.65 2.28
CA SER A 70 10.08 4.63 0.81
C SER A 70 11.50 4.61 0.22
N SER A 71 12.37 5.43 0.76
CA SER A 71 13.77 5.53 0.32
C SER A 71 14.55 4.24 0.61
N ALA A 72 14.29 3.63 1.77
CA ALA A 72 14.92 2.35 2.13
C ALA A 72 14.43 1.22 1.24
N ARG A 73 13.11 1.10 1.01
CA ARG A 73 12.55 0.08 0.10
C ARG A 73 13.09 0.26 -1.33
N ASN A 74 13.18 1.49 -1.83
CA ASN A 74 13.74 1.77 -3.16
C ASN A 74 15.23 1.38 -3.25
N ALA A 75 16.04 1.68 -2.24
CA ALA A 75 17.45 1.28 -2.21
C ALA A 75 17.59 -0.26 -2.26
N GLY A 76 16.70 -1.00 -1.60
CA GLY A 76 16.65 -2.45 -1.70
C GLY A 76 16.28 -2.93 -3.11
N LEU A 77 15.27 -2.31 -3.74
CA LEU A 77 14.86 -2.61 -5.11
C LEU A 77 15.99 -2.39 -6.13
N ASP A 78 16.81 -1.36 -5.94
CA ASP A 78 17.89 -1.00 -6.88
C ASP A 78 18.99 -2.07 -6.97
N ILE A 79 19.16 -2.89 -5.93
CA ILE A 79 20.16 -3.96 -5.92
C ILE A 79 19.57 -5.37 -5.97
N ALA A 80 18.25 -5.51 -5.91
CA ALA A 80 17.58 -6.81 -5.91
C ALA A 80 17.83 -7.59 -7.20
N ARG A 81 18.10 -8.90 -7.08
CA ARG A 81 18.42 -9.81 -8.20
C ARG A 81 17.41 -10.93 -8.36
N GLY A 82 16.57 -11.16 -7.36
CA GLY A 82 15.57 -12.21 -7.35
C GLY A 82 14.57 -12.05 -8.49
N ARG A 83 14.01 -13.15 -8.96
CA ARG A 83 12.89 -13.14 -9.90
C ARG A 83 11.65 -12.51 -9.27
N TYR A 84 11.50 -12.69 -7.97
CA TYR A 84 10.43 -12.13 -7.15
C TYR A 84 11.00 -11.22 -6.06
N ILE A 85 10.16 -10.29 -5.60
CA ILE A 85 10.43 -9.36 -4.49
C ILE A 85 9.42 -9.63 -3.38
N ALA A 86 9.91 -9.78 -2.15
CA ALA A 86 9.13 -9.73 -0.93
C ALA A 86 9.63 -8.59 -0.04
N PHE A 87 8.72 -7.82 0.53
CA PHE A 87 9.05 -6.83 1.56
C PHE A 87 8.65 -7.41 2.92
N VAL A 88 9.50 -7.22 3.92
CA VAL A 88 9.21 -7.57 5.31
C VAL A 88 9.58 -6.38 6.18
N ASP A 89 8.64 -5.89 6.97
CA ASP A 89 8.92 -4.81 7.91
C ASP A 89 9.72 -5.34 9.09
N SER A 90 10.71 -4.60 9.55
CA SER A 90 11.75 -5.08 10.48
C SER A 90 11.29 -5.29 11.92
N ASP A 91 10.08 -4.89 12.24
CA ASP A 91 9.39 -5.12 13.52
C ASP A 91 8.44 -6.33 13.49
N ASP A 92 8.23 -6.93 12.31
CA ASP A 92 7.38 -8.09 12.09
C ASP A 92 8.19 -9.38 11.95
N TYR A 93 7.53 -10.54 11.91
CA TYR A 93 8.15 -11.82 11.60
C TYR A 93 7.22 -12.70 10.74
N ILE A 94 7.81 -13.71 10.09
CA ILE A 94 7.12 -14.48 9.07
C ILE A 94 7.14 -15.99 9.36
N GLU A 95 6.10 -16.69 8.89
CA GLU A 95 5.98 -18.14 8.97
C GLU A 95 7.05 -18.86 8.12
N PRO A 96 7.57 -20.01 8.56
CA PRO A 96 8.69 -20.70 7.90
C PRO A 96 8.43 -21.12 6.45
N THR A 97 7.17 -21.24 6.02
CA THR A 97 6.83 -21.70 4.66
C THR A 97 6.42 -20.58 3.71
N LEU A 98 6.49 -19.31 4.13
CA LEU A 98 6.04 -18.17 3.31
C LEU A 98 6.70 -18.16 1.93
N LEU A 99 8.02 -18.24 1.86
CA LEU A 99 8.71 -18.18 0.57
C LEU A 99 8.42 -19.42 -0.29
N ALA A 100 8.40 -20.61 0.30
CA ALA A 100 8.10 -21.85 -0.43
C ALA A 100 6.68 -21.83 -1.03
N ASP A 101 5.68 -21.50 -0.22
CA ASP A 101 4.28 -21.54 -0.62
C ASP A 101 3.99 -20.45 -1.67
N THR A 102 4.53 -19.23 -1.49
CA THR A 102 4.30 -18.12 -2.43
C THR A 102 5.03 -18.29 -3.76
N VAL A 103 6.27 -18.81 -3.76
CA VAL A 103 7.01 -19.16 -4.99
C VAL A 103 6.27 -20.28 -5.72
N HIS A 104 5.84 -21.32 -5.01
CA HIS A 104 5.06 -22.40 -5.61
C HIS A 104 3.79 -21.87 -6.28
N ALA A 105 3.02 -21.02 -5.59
CA ALA A 105 1.81 -20.41 -6.13
C ALA A 105 2.12 -19.57 -7.38
N ALA A 106 3.18 -18.72 -7.34
CA ALA A 106 3.58 -17.89 -8.47
C ALA A 106 3.97 -18.72 -9.70
N GLU A 107 4.78 -19.76 -9.50
CA GLU A 107 5.30 -20.58 -10.61
C GLU A 107 4.21 -21.53 -11.18
N SER A 108 3.40 -22.15 -10.33
CA SER A 108 2.37 -23.11 -10.78
C SER A 108 1.18 -22.42 -11.49
N THR A 109 0.85 -21.18 -11.11
CA THR A 109 -0.27 -20.43 -11.69
C THR A 109 0.15 -19.42 -12.76
N GLY A 110 1.44 -19.11 -12.85
CA GLY A 110 1.96 -18.02 -13.67
C GLY A 110 1.60 -16.63 -13.14
N ALA A 111 1.24 -16.51 -11.86
CA ALA A 111 0.82 -15.24 -11.27
C ALA A 111 1.93 -14.19 -11.28
N ASP A 112 1.55 -12.95 -11.54
CA ASP A 112 2.42 -11.78 -11.47
C ASP A 112 2.59 -11.28 -10.04
N GLN A 113 1.56 -11.53 -9.21
CA GLN A 113 1.53 -11.19 -7.81
C GLN A 113 0.90 -12.33 -7.01
N VAL A 114 1.50 -12.67 -5.87
CA VAL A 114 0.87 -13.56 -4.90
C VAL A 114 0.53 -12.73 -3.66
N LEU A 115 -0.73 -12.77 -3.26
CA LEU A 115 -1.23 -12.14 -2.04
C LEU A 115 -1.27 -13.20 -0.94
N PHE A 116 -1.01 -12.78 0.29
CA PHE A 116 -1.16 -13.66 1.44
C PHE A 116 -1.65 -12.91 2.67
N ASN A 117 -2.21 -13.67 3.62
CA ASN A 117 -2.82 -13.13 4.81
C ASN A 117 -1.79 -12.90 5.93
N TYR A 118 -2.24 -12.25 7.00
CA TYR A 118 -1.46 -11.95 8.18
C TYR A 118 -2.32 -11.99 9.44
N CYS A 119 -1.67 -12.14 10.58
CA CYS A 119 -2.26 -12.00 11.91
C CYS A 119 -1.78 -10.71 12.56
N LEU A 120 -2.61 -10.13 13.41
CA LEU A 120 -2.18 -9.08 14.35
C LEU A 120 -1.61 -9.75 15.58
N GLU A 121 -0.53 -9.19 16.13
CA GLU A 121 0.03 -9.59 17.43
C GLU A 121 0.14 -8.37 18.33
N ASP A 122 -0.42 -8.44 19.50
CA ASP A 122 -0.35 -7.43 20.55
C ASP A 122 -0.05 -8.07 21.92
N GLU A 123 -0.21 -7.32 23.02
CA GLU A 123 0.04 -7.81 24.38
C GLU A 123 -0.90 -8.98 24.77
N ALA A 124 -2.04 -9.13 24.11
CA ALA A 124 -2.98 -10.24 24.34
C ALA A 124 -2.57 -11.52 23.59
N GLY A 125 -1.64 -11.42 22.65
CA GLY A 125 -1.13 -12.51 21.82
C GLY A 125 -1.42 -12.37 20.34
N VAL A 126 -1.34 -13.49 19.62
CA VAL A 126 -1.61 -13.56 18.18
C VAL A 126 -3.10 -13.74 17.96
N HIS A 127 -3.68 -12.88 17.09
CA HIS A 127 -5.09 -12.92 16.73
C HIS A 127 -5.35 -13.80 15.50
N GLU A 128 -6.63 -14.05 15.20
CA GLU A 128 -7.06 -14.72 13.98
C GLU A 128 -6.60 -13.98 12.71
N PRO A 129 -6.52 -14.65 11.55
CA PRO A 129 -6.17 -14.03 10.29
C PRO A 129 -6.99 -12.78 10.00
N TYR A 130 -6.30 -11.69 9.66
CA TYR A 130 -6.92 -10.35 9.56
C TYR A 130 -7.81 -10.17 8.33
N LEU A 131 -7.39 -10.74 7.20
CA LEU A 131 -8.15 -10.67 5.95
C LEU A 131 -9.04 -11.92 5.80
N HIS A 132 -10.21 -11.74 5.16
CA HIS A 132 -11.17 -12.82 4.96
C HIS A 132 -11.36 -13.08 3.48
N PHE A 133 -10.60 -14.04 2.95
CA PHE A 133 -10.69 -14.54 1.58
C PHE A 133 -10.25 -16.01 1.53
N ASP A 134 -10.64 -16.70 0.49
CA ASP A 134 -10.25 -18.08 0.22
C ASP A 134 -9.06 -18.11 -0.74
N ASP A 135 -8.38 -19.26 -0.84
CA ASP A 135 -7.36 -19.47 -1.85
C ASP A 135 -8.00 -19.39 -3.23
N GLU A 136 -7.50 -18.50 -4.06
CA GLU A 136 -8.03 -18.30 -5.41
C GLU A 136 -6.96 -17.83 -6.40
N VAL A 137 -7.20 -18.10 -7.68
CA VAL A 137 -6.42 -17.51 -8.77
C VAL A 137 -7.35 -16.64 -9.60
N ILE A 138 -6.97 -15.37 -9.73
CA ILE A 138 -7.75 -14.37 -10.43
C ILE A 138 -7.01 -13.98 -11.70
N ASP A 139 -7.67 -14.18 -12.84
CA ASP A 139 -7.25 -13.64 -14.13
C ASP A 139 -7.88 -12.26 -14.31
N LEU A 140 -7.05 -11.21 -14.34
CA LEU A 140 -7.52 -9.84 -14.44
C LEU A 140 -7.92 -9.45 -15.86
N ASP A 141 -7.42 -10.17 -16.87
CA ASP A 141 -7.81 -9.95 -18.25
C ASP A 141 -9.26 -10.44 -18.49
N ASP A 142 -9.67 -11.52 -17.79
CA ASP A 142 -11.04 -12.04 -17.83
C ASP A 142 -11.99 -11.27 -16.90
N MET A 143 -11.53 -10.96 -15.66
CA MET A 143 -12.37 -10.30 -14.67
C MET A 143 -12.62 -8.82 -15.00
N GLY A 144 -11.61 -8.13 -15.51
CA GLY A 144 -11.53 -6.68 -15.61
C GLY A 144 -10.97 -6.02 -14.35
N LEU A 145 -10.04 -5.10 -14.57
CA LEU A 145 -9.30 -4.43 -13.50
C LEU A 145 -10.22 -3.58 -12.60
N ASP A 146 -11.22 -2.89 -13.18
CA ASP A 146 -12.20 -2.10 -12.43
C ASP A 146 -13.03 -2.97 -11.47
N ARG A 147 -13.45 -4.16 -11.90
CA ARG A 147 -14.17 -5.12 -11.06
C ARG A 147 -13.30 -5.61 -9.91
N TYR A 148 -12.01 -5.88 -10.17
CA TYR A 148 -11.07 -6.26 -9.10
C TYR A 148 -10.95 -5.16 -8.04
N PHE A 149 -10.76 -3.90 -8.45
CA PHE A 149 -10.71 -2.78 -7.53
C PHE A 149 -11.97 -2.69 -6.66
N TYR A 150 -13.16 -2.82 -7.24
CA TYR A 150 -14.42 -2.75 -6.49
C TYR A 150 -14.62 -3.95 -5.56
N ARG A 151 -14.28 -5.15 -6.01
CA ARG A 151 -14.62 -6.38 -5.28
C ARG A 151 -13.61 -6.76 -4.20
N TYR A 152 -12.34 -6.47 -4.41
CA TYR A 152 -11.25 -6.93 -3.55
C TYR A 152 -10.43 -5.79 -2.94
N TRP A 153 -9.98 -4.85 -3.74
CA TRP A 153 -9.02 -3.84 -3.30
C TRP A 153 -9.68 -2.72 -2.45
N MET A 154 -10.77 -2.12 -2.92
CA MET A 154 -11.47 -1.07 -2.18
C MET A 154 -12.11 -1.55 -0.87
N PRO A 155 -12.72 -2.76 -0.80
CA PRO A 155 -13.21 -3.32 0.46
C PRO A 155 -12.10 -3.82 1.40
N TYR A 156 -10.84 -3.74 0.98
CA TYR A 156 -9.68 -4.22 1.73
C TYR A 156 -9.63 -5.74 1.92
N LYS A 157 -10.24 -6.52 1.03
CA LYS A 157 -10.22 -7.98 1.12
C LYS A 157 -8.83 -8.57 0.86
N HIS A 158 -8.08 -7.98 -0.07
CA HIS A 158 -6.75 -8.42 -0.49
C HIS A 158 -5.62 -7.54 0.06
N GLY A 159 -5.91 -6.67 1.02
CA GLY A 159 -4.94 -5.74 1.60
C GLY A 159 -4.38 -4.73 0.60
N GLN A 160 -3.75 -3.68 1.11
CA GLN A 160 -3.12 -2.65 0.28
C GLN A 160 -1.64 -2.49 0.64
N GLU A 161 -1.18 -3.21 1.65
CA GLU A 161 0.17 -3.23 2.18
C GLU A 161 1.14 -3.83 1.15
N ALA A 162 2.38 -3.38 1.18
CA ALA A 162 3.42 -3.95 0.33
C ALA A 162 3.96 -5.28 0.87
N TRP A 163 3.98 -5.45 2.19
CA TRP A 163 4.60 -6.58 2.88
C TRP A 163 3.74 -7.85 2.91
N SER A 164 2.47 -7.80 2.50
CA SER A 164 1.59 -8.98 2.37
C SER A 164 1.55 -9.54 0.93
N LYS A 165 2.64 -9.37 0.17
CA LYS A 165 2.66 -9.69 -1.25
C LYS A 165 4.04 -10.17 -1.72
N LEU A 166 4.04 -11.14 -2.65
CA LEU A 166 5.19 -11.47 -3.49
C LEU A 166 4.98 -10.85 -4.87
N TYR A 167 5.95 -10.08 -5.35
CA TYR A 167 5.89 -9.33 -6.62
C TYR A 167 6.83 -9.91 -7.67
N ARG A 168 6.39 -10.07 -8.90
CA ARG A 168 7.29 -10.38 -10.03
C ARG A 168 8.18 -9.16 -10.32
N ARG A 169 9.50 -9.25 -10.07
CA ARG A 169 10.46 -8.15 -10.23
C ARG A 169 10.46 -7.55 -11.65
N GLY A 170 10.28 -8.38 -12.68
CA GLY A 170 10.26 -7.92 -14.07
C GLY A 170 9.23 -6.82 -14.34
N ILE A 171 8.07 -6.82 -13.66
CA ILE A 171 7.06 -5.75 -13.77
C ILE A 171 7.58 -4.47 -13.12
N ILE A 172 8.20 -4.58 -11.94
CA ILE A 172 8.77 -3.41 -11.24
C ILE A 172 9.83 -2.73 -12.11
N GLU A 173 10.70 -3.50 -12.75
CA GLU A 173 11.77 -2.99 -13.61
C GLU A 173 11.25 -2.44 -14.93
N GLN A 174 10.39 -3.18 -15.62
CA GLN A 174 9.85 -2.79 -16.92
C GLN A 174 9.13 -1.45 -16.87
N TYR A 175 8.40 -1.20 -15.78
CA TYR A 175 7.61 0.02 -15.62
C TYR A 175 8.23 1.04 -14.68
N GLY A 176 9.45 0.79 -14.19
CA GLY A 176 10.19 1.71 -13.34
C GLY A 176 9.47 2.02 -12.02
N LEU A 177 8.74 1.03 -11.45
CA LEU A 177 7.95 1.25 -10.24
C LEU A 177 8.84 1.55 -9.04
N ARG A 178 8.56 2.65 -8.34
CA ARG A 178 9.26 3.06 -7.11
C ARG A 178 8.28 3.62 -6.11
N TYR A 179 8.61 3.47 -4.85
CA TYR A 179 7.88 4.13 -3.76
C TYR A 179 8.05 5.64 -3.85
N ALA A 180 6.96 6.37 -3.72
CA ALA A 180 6.99 7.82 -3.64
C ALA A 180 7.51 8.30 -2.27
N PRO A 181 8.18 9.48 -2.20
CA PRO A 181 8.75 9.97 -0.95
C PRO A 181 7.72 10.10 0.17
N ASN A 182 8.03 9.60 1.38
CA ASN A 182 7.14 9.69 2.55
C ASN A 182 6.82 11.14 2.96
N ALA A 183 7.68 12.12 2.63
CA ALA A 183 7.39 13.53 2.87
C ALA A 183 6.21 14.07 2.06
N GLU A 184 5.97 13.51 0.86
CA GLU A 184 4.94 13.97 -0.08
C GLU A 184 3.64 13.17 0.03
N ILE A 185 3.75 11.88 0.30
CA ILE A 185 2.63 10.95 0.27
C ILE A 185 2.53 10.19 1.61
N PHE A 186 1.33 10.06 2.10
CA PHE A 186 0.98 9.12 3.16
C PHE A 186 0.35 7.86 2.52
N ALA A 187 0.66 6.69 3.03
CA ALA A 187 0.28 5.39 2.47
C ALA A 187 0.94 5.14 1.09
N GLU A 188 2.26 5.25 1.05
CA GLU A 188 3.09 4.96 -0.12
C GLU A 188 2.88 3.55 -0.64
N ASP A 189 2.56 2.60 0.24
CA ASP A 189 2.21 1.22 -0.07
C ASP A 189 0.97 1.14 -0.95
N THR A 190 -0.07 1.91 -0.61
CA THR A 190 -1.30 1.99 -1.38
C THR A 190 -1.04 2.47 -2.80
N LEU A 191 -0.17 3.49 -2.98
CA LEU A 191 0.19 3.98 -4.30
C LEU A 191 1.01 2.93 -5.07
N PHE A 192 2.05 2.36 -4.45
CA PHE A 192 2.90 1.35 -5.08
C PHE A 192 2.08 0.12 -5.50
N SER A 193 1.25 -0.41 -4.60
CA SER A 193 0.40 -1.57 -4.87
C SER A 193 -0.61 -1.28 -5.99
N ALA A 194 -1.22 -0.09 -6.00
CA ALA A 194 -2.15 0.29 -7.06
C ALA A 194 -1.44 0.45 -8.41
N MET A 195 -0.25 1.08 -8.46
CA MET A 195 0.54 1.19 -9.68
C MET A 195 0.97 -0.18 -10.21
N TYR A 196 1.42 -1.08 -9.32
CA TYR A 196 1.79 -2.44 -9.71
C TYR A 196 0.59 -3.20 -10.29
N LEU A 197 -0.57 -3.07 -9.67
CA LEU A 197 -1.81 -3.73 -10.08
C LEU A 197 -2.25 -3.33 -11.51
N LEU A 198 -1.94 -2.10 -11.96
CA LEU A 198 -2.20 -1.67 -13.35
C LEU A 198 -1.43 -2.46 -14.41
N HIS A 199 -0.42 -3.24 -14.02
CA HIS A 199 0.41 -4.07 -14.90
C HIS A 199 0.30 -5.57 -14.61
N THR A 200 -0.57 -5.92 -13.68
CA THR A 200 -0.81 -7.30 -13.27
C THR A 200 -1.88 -7.93 -14.16
N HIS A 201 -1.61 -9.13 -14.67
CA HIS A 201 -2.57 -9.93 -15.44
C HIS A 201 -3.16 -11.05 -14.58
N ARG A 202 -2.37 -11.63 -13.68
CA ARG A 202 -2.83 -12.74 -12.84
C ARG A 202 -2.36 -12.60 -11.40
N ILE A 203 -3.29 -12.88 -10.48
CA ILE A 203 -3.07 -12.85 -9.04
C ILE A 203 -3.34 -14.24 -8.48
N ALA A 204 -2.48 -14.75 -7.62
CA ALA A 204 -2.79 -15.85 -6.73
C ALA A 204 -3.00 -15.31 -5.31
N ALA A 205 -4.02 -15.75 -4.61
CA ALA A 205 -4.31 -15.37 -3.25
C ALA A 205 -4.23 -16.62 -2.35
N LEU A 206 -3.47 -16.52 -1.26
CA LEU A 206 -3.29 -17.56 -0.25
C LEU A 206 -3.91 -17.10 1.06
N SER A 207 -4.96 -17.77 1.52
CA SER A 207 -5.73 -17.38 2.72
C SER A 207 -4.97 -17.59 4.02
N LYS A 208 -3.95 -18.46 4.03
CA LYS A 208 -3.09 -18.69 5.19
C LYS A 208 -2.36 -17.42 5.60
N ALA A 209 -2.35 -17.13 6.89
CA ALA A 209 -1.57 -16.04 7.46
C ALA A 209 -0.09 -16.43 7.55
N TYR A 210 0.75 -15.62 6.94
CA TYR A 210 2.21 -15.84 6.90
C TYR A 210 3.01 -14.75 7.61
N VAL A 211 2.40 -13.60 7.90
CA VAL A 211 3.05 -12.48 8.58
C VAL A 211 2.38 -12.26 9.93
N HIS A 212 3.18 -12.07 10.96
CA HIS A 212 2.76 -11.62 12.26
C HIS A 212 3.07 -10.13 12.37
N TYR A 213 2.03 -9.31 12.21
CA TYR A 213 2.12 -7.86 12.31
C TYR A 213 2.09 -7.46 13.79
N VAL A 214 3.25 -7.04 14.30
CA VAL A 214 3.43 -6.70 15.72
C VAL A 214 2.93 -5.28 15.98
N GLN A 215 1.86 -5.18 16.76
CA GLN A 215 1.30 -3.89 17.16
C GLN A 215 2.08 -3.29 18.33
N ARG A 216 2.65 -2.11 18.11
CA ARG A 216 3.40 -1.36 19.14
C ARG A 216 2.95 0.08 19.20
N GLY A 217 2.99 0.67 20.41
CA GLY A 217 2.49 2.01 20.66
C GLY A 217 3.32 3.13 20.02
N ASP A 218 4.57 2.87 19.64
CA ASP A 218 5.51 3.80 19.00
C ASP A 218 5.59 3.64 17.47
N SER A 219 4.72 2.81 16.88
CA SER A 219 4.69 2.58 15.43
C SER A 219 4.35 3.87 14.65
N LEU A 220 4.79 3.95 13.38
CA LEU A 220 4.43 5.04 12.47
C LEU A 220 2.90 5.19 12.33
N MET A 221 2.15 4.09 12.49
CA MET A 221 0.69 4.11 12.41
C MET A 221 0.03 4.72 13.65
N ALA A 222 0.67 4.66 14.81
CA ALA A 222 0.16 5.26 16.05
C ALA A 222 0.40 6.78 16.14
N MET A 223 1.35 7.32 15.38
CA MET A 223 1.71 8.74 15.43
C MET A 223 0.64 9.63 14.78
N LYS A 224 0.54 10.90 15.25
CA LYS A 224 -0.26 11.95 14.59
C LYS A 224 0.28 12.18 13.16
N LYS A 225 -0.64 12.35 12.22
CA LYS A 225 -0.33 12.46 10.78
C LYS A 225 -0.64 13.87 10.27
N PRO A 226 0.28 14.84 10.47
CA PRO A 226 0.06 16.21 10.03
C PRO A 226 -0.09 16.27 8.50
N ARG A 227 -0.92 17.21 8.03
CA ARG A 227 -1.19 17.42 6.59
C ARG A 227 -1.65 16.16 5.86
N LEU A 228 -2.39 15.29 6.55
CA LEU A 228 -2.86 14.01 6.00
C LEU A 228 -3.73 14.23 4.76
N ALA A 229 -4.63 15.23 4.80
CA ALA A 229 -5.50 15.57 3.67
C ALA A 229 -4.67 15.89 2.41
N ARG A 230 -3.67 16.75 2.52
CA ARG A 230 -2.77 17.10 1.41
C ARG A 230 -2.08 15.87 0.84
N ARG A 231 -1.51 15.04 1.70
CA ARG A 231 -0.72 13.86 1.31
C ARG A 231 -1.57 12.81 0.59
N LEU A 232 -2.81 12.60 1.04
CA LEU A 232 -3.76 11.67 0.37
C LEU A 232 -4.36 12.27 -0.92
N MET A 233 -4.56 13.59 -0.99
CA MET A 233 -4.91 14.26 -2.25
C MET A 233 -3.78 14.17 -3.28
N THR A 234 -2.53 14.35 -2.85
CA THR A 234 -1.35 14.18 -3.72
C THR A 234 -1.25 12.74 -4.23
N LEU A 235 -1.49 11.73 -3.38
CA LEU A 235 -1.56 10.33 -3.79
C LEU A 235 -2.63 10.12 -4.87
N SER A 236 -3.83 10.69 -4.68
CA SER A 236 -4.92 10.60 -5.64
C SER A 236 -4.53 11.16 -7.02
N VAL A 237 -3.90 12.33 -7.04
CA VAL A 237 -3.42 12.96 -8.27
C VAL A 237 -2.37 12.08 -8.95
N ARG A 238 -1.35 11.62 -8.20
CA ARG A 238 -0.28 10.77 -8.75
C ARG A 238 -0.80 9.46 -9.31
N LEU A 239 -1.75 8.81 -8.66
CA LEU A 239 -2.36 7.58 -9.18
C LEU A 239 -3.09 7.82 -10.50
N CYS A 240 -3.87 8.91 -10.60
CA CYS A 240 -4.56 9.28 -11.83
C CYS A 240 -3.59 9.61 -12.97
N GLU A 241 -2.53 10.38 -12.68
CA GLU A 241 -1.50 10.75 -13.65
C GLU A 241 -0.72 9.51 -14.13
N TYR A 242 -0.37 8.61 -13.21
CA TYR A 242 0.28 7.36 -13.56
C TYR A 242 -0.61 6.48 -14.45
N ALA A 243 -1.87 6.26 -14.08
CA ALA A 243 -2.80 5.46 -14.89
C ALA A 243 -2.97 6.02 -16.31
N LYS A 244 -2.99 7.35 -16.44
CA LYS A 244 -3.02 8.04 -17.75
C LYS A 244 -1.72 7.83 -18.52
N ALA A 245 -0.56 7.99 -17.89
CA ALA A 245 0.76 7.85 -18.50
C ALA A 245 1.00 6.44 -19.07
N VAL A 246 0.50 5.41 -18.38
CA VAL A 246 0.62 4.01 -18.81
C VAL A 246 -0.54 3.52 -19.69
N GLY A 247 -1.46 4.41 -20.08
CA GLY A 247 -2.57 4.10 -20.99
C GLY A 247 -3.70 3.27 -20.38
N ARG A 248 -3.72 3.09 -19.05
CA ARG A 248 -4.72 2.25 -18.33
C ARG A 248 -5.91 3.06 -17.76
N GLU A 249 -5.97 4.37 -18.04
CA GLU A 249 -7.05 5.23 -17.53
C GLU A 249 -8.45 4.72 -17.91
N LYS A 250 -8.60 4.19 -19.15
CA LYS A 250 -9.92 3.73 -19.65
C LYS A 250 -10.45 2.54 -18.85
N GLU A 251 -9.57 1.61 -18.44
CA GLU A 251 -9.94 0.38 -17.75
C GLU A 251 -10.40 0.63 -16.31
N ILE A 252 -9.87 1.67 -15.67
CA ILE A 252 -10.20 2.03 -14.28
C ILE A 252 -10.97 3.34 -14.16
N ARG A 253 -11.48 3.86 -15.29
CA ARG A 253 -12.23 5.13 -15.34
C ARG A 253 -13.47 5.13 -14.44
N SER A 254 -14.12 3.98 -14.28
CA SER A 254 -15.29 3.85 -13.43
C SER A 254 -14.93 3.86 -11.94
N VAL A 255 -13.73 3.42 -11.58
CA VAL A 255 -13.31 3.21 -10.20
C VAL A 255 -12.48 4.37 -9.63
N LEU A 256 -11.56 4.96 -10.41
CA LEU A 256 -10.63 5.99 -9.93
C LEU A 256 -11.31 7.15 -9.18
N PRO A 257 -12.36 7.78 -9.72
CA PRO A 257 -12.96 8.95 -9.04
C PRO A 257 -13.54 8.58 -7.69
N VAL A 258 -14.13 7.40 -7.57
CA VAL A 258 -14.76 6.93 -6.34
C VAL A 258 -13.72 6.45 -5.34
N LEU A 259 -12.68 5.73 -5.80
CA LEU A 259 -11.55 5.31 -4.99
C LEU A 259 -10.86 6.52 -4.36
N CYS A 260 -10.49 7.51 -5.18
CA CYS A 260 -9.86 8.73 -4.70
C CYS A 260 -10.77 9.48 -3.71
N TYR A 261 -12.06 9.62 -4.01
CA TYR A 261 -13.00 10.28 -3.11
C TYR A 261 -13.17 9.51 -1.80
N ASP A 262 -13.63 8.26 -1.85
CA ASP A 262 -14.06 7.49 -0.66
C ASP A 262 -12.88 7.05 0.22
N LYS A 263 -11.81 6.56 -0.39
CA LYS A 263 -10.70 5.94 0.34
C LYS A 263 -9.56 6.89 0.69
N LEU A 264 -9.37 7.95 -0.08
CA LEU A 264 -8.23 8.85 0.09
C LEU A 264 -8.68 10.24 0.55
N ILE A 265 -9.45 10.97 -0.24
CA ILE A 265 -9.80 12.36 0.06
C ILE A 265 -10.66 12.46 1.32
N CYS A 266 -11.75 11.67 1.41
CA CYS A 266 -12.59 11.67 2.60
C CYS A 266 -11.85 11.22 3.86
N LYS A 267 -10.98 10.21 3.74
CA LYS A 267 -10.11 9.77 4.84
C LYS A 267 -9.16 10.89 5.27
N GLY A 268 -8.55 11.57 4.31
CA GLY A 268 -7.66 12.71 4.57
C GLY A 268 -8.37 13.82 5.34
N ILE A 269 -9.53 14.25 4.87
CA ILE A 269 -10.33 15.32 5.50
C ILE A 269 -10.75 14.93 6.92
N ARG A 270 -11.23 13.70 7.10
CA ARG A 270 -11.79 13.20 8.38
C ARG A 270 -10.74 13.01 9.47
N PHE A 271 -9.54 12.56 9.11
CA PHE A 271 -8.50 12.16 10.05
C PHE A 271 -7.31 13.13 10.11
N ASP A 272 -7.30 14.21 9.32
CA ASP A 272 -6.31 15.28 9.48
C ASP A 272 -6.51 15.98 10.82
N PRO A 273 -5.48 16.16 11.63
CA PRO A 273 -5.61 16.81 12.93
C PRO A 273 -5.98 18.31 12.84
N SER A 274 -5.77 18.94 11.68
CA SER A 274 -5.96 20.38 11.47
C SER A 274 -6.95 20.66 10.33
N LEU A 275 -8.09 21.31 10.63
CA LEU A 275 -9.02 21.80 9.61
C LEU A 275 -8.41 22.89 8.73
N ASP A 276 -7.55 23.74 9.29
CA ASP A 276 -6.88 24.77 8.50
C ASP A 276 -5.95 24.15 7.45
N ASP A 277 -5.23 23.08 7.80
CA ASP A 277 -4.42 22.30 6.85
C ASP A 277 -5.29 21.65 5.78
N VAL A 278 -6.47 21.11 6.15
CA VAL A 278 -7.45 20.58 5.20
C VAL A 278 -7.89 21.66 4.20
N TYR A 279 -8.31 22.83 4.70
CA TYR A 279 -8.76 23.91 3.82
C TYR A 279 -7.64 24.46 2.95
N ALA A 280 -6.41 24.56 3.49
CA ALA A 280 -5.24 24.92 2.70
C ALA A 280 -4.97 23.92 1.59
N ALA A 281 -4.96 22.63 1.92
CA ALA A 281 -4.76 21.56 0.94
C ALA A 281 -5.81 21.59 -0.18
N MET A 282 -7.09 21.75 0.17
CA MET A 282 -8.17 21.83 -0.83
C MET A 282 -8.06 23.06 -1.73
N ARG A 283 -7.68 24.23 -1.17
CA ARG A 283 -7.44 25.44 -1.98
C ARG A 283 -6.30 25.24 -2.97
N ASP A 284 -5.18 24.70 -2.51
CA ASP A 284 -4.01 24.48 -3.35
C ASP A 284 -4.29 23.46 -4.47
N MET A 285 -5.06 22.41 -4.18
CA MET A 285 -5.44 21.39 -5.15
C MET A 285 -6.58 21.85 -6.10
N ALA A 286 -7.30 22.93 -5.80
CA ALA A 286 -8.38 23.45 -6.66
C ALA A 286 -7.88 23.87 -8.04
N GLY A 287 -6.61 24.32 -8.17
CA GLY A 287 -5.96 24.65 -9.43
C GLY A 287 -5.37 23.46 -10.19
N ASN A 288 -5.28 22.29 -9.57
CA ASN A 288 -4.68 21.10 -10.19
C ASN A 288 -5.62 20.49 -11.22
N ALA A 289 -5.17 20.37 -12.48
CA ALA A 289 -6.00 19.91 -13.59
C ALA A 289 -6.50 18.46 -13.41
N THR A 290 -5.65 17.57 -12.88
CA THR A 290 -6.00 16.17 -12.61
C THR A 290 -7.04 16.08 -11.51
N MET A 291 -6.91 16.87 -10.44
CA MET A 291 -7.92 16.93 -9.37
C MET A 291 -9.25 17.48 -9.88
N GLN A 292 -9.24 18.53 -10.70
CA GLN A 292 -10.47 19.06 -11.33
C GLN A 292 -11.14 18.02 -12.24
N GLN A 293 -10.36 17.28 -13.03
CA GLN A 293 -10.88 16.19 -13.86
C GLN A 293 -11.55 15.12 -13.02
N LEU A 294 -10.89 14.68 -11.94
CA LEU A 294 -11.39 13.69 -11.00
C LEU A 294 -12.72 14.13 -10.36
N LEU A 295 -12.82 15.39 -9.91
CA LEU A 295 -14.04 15.94 -9.32
C LEU A 295 -15.18 16.03 -10.36
N ARG A 296 -14.89 16.43 -11.61
CA ARG A 296 -15.89 16.43 -12.69
C ARG A 296 -16.38 15.02 -13.02
N GLN A 297 -15.48 14.03 -13.04
CA GLN A 297 -15.85 12.61 -13.23
C GLN A 297 -16.72 12.12 -12.07
N LEU A 298 -16.44 12.53 -10.83
CA LEU A 298 -17.24 12.17 -9.66
C LEU A 298 -18.68 12.75 -9.71
N MET A 299 -18.89 13.88 -10.38
CA MET A 299 -20.24 14.40 -10.64
C MET A 299 -21.01 13.58 -11.68
N GLY A 300 -20.33 12.79 -12.50
CA GLY A 300 -20.96 11.91 -13.48
C GLY A 300 -21.79 10.79 -12.83
N VAL A 301 -22.73 10.23 -13.60
CA VAL A 301 -23.66 9.21 -13.10
C VAL A 301 -22.96 7.85 -12.95
N MET A 302 -22.19 7.44 -13.96
CA MET A 302 -21.69 6.06 -14.06
C MET A 302 -20.74 5.61 -12.94
N PRO A 303 -19.73 6.38 -12.51
CA PRO A 303 -18.85 5.95 -11.44
C PRO A 303 -19.60 5.65 -10.14
N LEU A 304 -20.60 6.49 -9.80
CA LEU A 304 -21.38 6.36 -8.58
C LEU A 304 -22.42 5.24 -8.64
N VAL A 305 -22.97 4.95 -9.81
CA VAL A 305 -23.85 3.78 -10.02
C VAL A 305 -23.04 2.49 -9.85
N GLN A 306 -21.89 2.37 -10.50
CA GLN A 306 -21.00 1.21 -10.35
C GLN A 306 -20.57 1.03 -8.89
N TYR A 307 -20.20 2.11 -8.21
CA TYR A 307 -19.86 2.07 -6.80
C TYR A 307 -20.99 1.51 -5.93
N THR A 308 -22.23 1.99 -6.14
CA THR A 308 -23.42 1.50 -5.42
C THR A 308 -23.67 0.01 -5.70
N LEU A 309 -23.61 -0.41 -6.94
CA LEU A 309 -23.80 -1.81 -7.33
C LEU A 309 -22.79 -2.76 -6.68
N HIS A 310 -21.53 -2.30 -6.52
CA HIS A 310 -20.47 -3.13 -5.97
C HIS A 310 -20.31 -3.04 -4.45
N THR A 311 -20.75 -1.95 -3.82
CA THR A 311 -20.53 -1.72 -2.37
C THR A 311 -21.81 -1.71 -1.54
N GLY A 312 -22.97 -1.73 -2.18
CA GLY A 312 -24.28 -1.63 -1.51
C GLY A 312 -24.55 -0.26 -0.87
N LYS A 313 -23.66 0.75 -1.02
CA LYS A 313 -23.84 2.08 -0.47
C LYS A 313 -24.96 2.82 -1.21
N GLY A 314 -25.95 3.33 -0.46
CA GLY A 314 -27.17 3.89 -1.00
C GLY A 314 -27.02 5.25 -1.71
N ILE A 315 -28.11 5.72 -2.28
CA ILE A 315 -28.21 6.97 -3.07
C ILE A 315 -27.75 8.21 -2.30
N ARG A 316 -27.91 8.24 -0.96
CA ARG A 316 -27.43 9.34 -0.11
C ARG A 316 -25.92 9.56 -0.25
N THR A 317 -25.13 8.49 -0.35
CA THR A 317 -23.68 8.57 -0.55
C THR A 317 -23.34 9.17 -1.92
N GLN A 318 -24.11 8.82 -2.96
CA GLN A 318 -23.95 9.39 -4.30
C GLN A 318 -24.24 10.89 -4.34
N VAL A 319 -25.35 11.30 -3.73
CA VAL A 319 -25.74 12.73 -3.64
C VAL A 319 -24.67 13.52 -2.90
N ARG A 320 -24.17 12.99 -1.76
CA ARG A 320 -23.12 13.63 -0.97
C ARG A 320 -21.82 13.78 -1.77
N ALA A 321 -21.40 12.75 -2.49
CA ALA A 321 -20.18 12.79 -3.30
C ALA A 321 -20.27 13.84 -4.43
N ARG A 322 -21.42 13.93 -5.10
CA ARG A 322 -21.66 14.95 -6.13
C ARG A 322 -21.69 16.37 -5.56
N LEU A 323 -22.38 16.57 -4.43
CA LEU A 323 -22.44 17.86 -3.76
C LEU A 323 -21.06 18.30 -3.26
N PHE A 324 -20.25 17.36 -2.73
CA PHE A 324 -18.85 17.58 -2.36
C PHE A 324 -18.05 18.09 -3.56
N ALA A 325 -18.08 17.35 -4.69
CA ALA A 325 -17.36 17.73 -5.88
C ALA A 325 -17.81 19.07 -6.46
N TRP A 326 -19.13 19.31 -6.49
CA TRP A 326 -19.70 20.57 -6.96
C TRP A 326 -19.25 21.76 -6.11
N ARG A 327 -19.37 21.67 -4.76
CA ARG A 327 -18.92 22.73 -3.86
C ARG A 327 -17.44 23.04 -4.01
N TRP A 328 -16.61 22.02 -4.07
CA TRP A 328 -15.16 22.22 -4.22
C TRP A 328 -14.82 22.90 -5.55
N LEU A 329 -15.41 22.46 -6.68
CA LEU A 329 -15.19 23.06 -8.00
C LEU A 329 -15.65 24.53 -8.07
N HIS A 330 -16.62 24.94 -7.24
CA HIS A 330 -17.11 26.33 -7.15
C HIS A 330 -16.43 27.12 -6.02
N GLY A 331 -15.35 26.63 -5.43
CA GLY A 331 -14.55 27.34 -4.42
C GLY A 331 -15.06 27.25 -2.99
N ASP A 332 -16.19 26.60 -2.74
CA ASP A 332 -16.71 26.37 -1.38
C ASP A 332 -16.02 25.17 -0.71
N VAL A 333 -14.72 25.35 -0.39
CA VAL A 333 -13.90 24.27 0.21
C VAL A 333 -14.40 23.93 1.63
N ARG A 334 -14.91 24.91 2.40
CA ARG A 334 -15.43 24.67 3.75
C ARG A 334 -16.71 23.84 3.71
N GLY A 335 -17.67 24.24 2.86
CA GLY A 335 -18.89 23.48 2.69
C GLY A 335 -18.68 22.10 2.08
N ALA A 336 -17.66 21.92 1.21
CA ALA A 336 -17.29 20.60 0.72
C ALA A 336 -16.72 19.73 1.85
N ALA A 337 -15.76 20.24 2.63
CA ALA A 337 -15.16 19.50 3.73
C ALA A 337 -16.19 19.10 4.80
N ALA A 338 -17.11 19.99 5.17
CA ALA A 338 -18.17 19.72 6.15
C ALA A 338 -19.04 18.50 5.78
N LEU A 339 -19.24 18.24 4.48
CA LEU A 339 -20.01 17.07 4.03
C LEU A 339 -19.37 15.72 4.43
N VAL A 340 -18.07 15.68 4.73
CA VAL A 340 -17.31 14.44 4.97
C VAL A 340 -16.55 14.42 6.28
N ASP A 341 -16.40 15.55 6.94
CA ASP A 341 -15.60 15.70 8.15
C ASP A 341 -16.14 14.87 9.33
N GLY A 342 -17.44 15.00 9.64
CA GLY A 342 -18.12 14.24 10.70
C GLY A 342 -17.57 14.49 12.11
N ARG A 343 -16.79 15.56 12.34
CA ARG A 343 -16.30 15.92 13.68
C ARG A 343 -17.42 16.51 14.56
N GLU A 344 -18.37 17.21 13.94
CA GLU A 344 -19.52 17.77 14.63
C GLU A 344 -20.46 16.68 15.19
N ASP A 345 -20.46 15.47 14.58
CA ASP A 345 -21.25 14.33 15.06
C ASP A 345 -20.58 13.59 16.24
N ARG A 346 -19.38 14.00 16.65
CA ARG A 346 -18.57 13.34 17.69
C ARG A 346 -18.38 14.22 18.95
N ALA A 347 -18.84 15.44 18.95
CA ALA A 347 -18.90 16.36 20.08
C ALA A 347 -20.27 16.32 20.76
#